data_ea182b3361a375db7f080d4b36074599
#
_entry.id   ea182b3361a375db7f080d4b36074599
#
_cell.length_a   1.000
_cell.length_b   1.000
_cell.length_c   1.000
_cell.angle_alpha   90.00
_cell.angle_beta   90.00
_cell.angle_gamma   90.00
#
_symmetry.space_group_name_H-M   'P 1'
#
loop_
_entity.id
_entity.type
_entity.pdbx_description
1 polymer ?
#
loop_
_entity_poly.entity_id
_entity_poly.type
_entity_poly.pdbx_seq_one_letter_code
_entity_poly.pdbx_strand_id
1 'polypeptide(L)'
;RRHRGPAPPLEKRADNSPEDMAREMEREVNGLIEESAELAAGGRHQVALEKAKEAGKAERKLCKHREQNGLGDAINIDLTYSVCFNLANMYHLAGMYTDALNTYTLIVKNKQYAQSGRLRVNMGNIYYEQKKFTTAIKMYRMALDQIPNSSRDTRFKIMRNIGNAFVRLGQYQDAIAAYEQTISEGSADLQTGFNLLLCYFALGDKERMRRGFSRLISARQIGAGDEDDLAAELDDVLKEDGLKAALRSKQKKDDKYVSVAAKLMAPVIDVDIVAGFNWVVEALRAQGHSTLAVEIEISKALYFMRSRQFDQAIETLKSYEKKEQALVAQAATNLSFIYFHEGELDNAIMYADLAMKHNRYNAKALVNKGNCMFMRQDFEMARKMYQDSMGAEADCIEAIYNLG
;
A
#
# COMPACT_ATOMS: atom_id res chain seq x y z
N ARG A 1 38.57 -56.80 37.69
CA ARG A 1 38.08 -55.62 36.95
C ARG A 1 38.95 -55.44 35.72
N ARG A 2 38.42 -55.77 34.52
CA ARG A 2 39.11 -55.55 33.25
C ARG A 2 38.94 -54.09 32.83
N HIS A 3 40.04 -53.33 32.73
CA HIS A 3 40.04 -52.00 32.16
C HIS A 3 39.69 -52.12 30.66
N ARG A 4 38.53 -51.64 30.29
CA ARG A 4 38.23 -51.36 28.89
C ARG A 4 39.02 -50.08 28.49
N GLY A 5 39.96 -50.24 27.56
CA GLY A 5 40.65 -49.11 26.94
C GLY A 5 39.64 -48.14 26.26
N PRO A 6 40.10 -46.89 25.97
CA PRO A 6 39.25 -45.92 25.29
C PRO A 6 38.80 -46.50 23.97
N ALA A 7 37.53 -46.23 23.63
CA ALA A 7 36.92 -46.61 22.36
C ALA A 7 37.77 -46.04 21.20
N PRO A 8 37.98 -46.82 20.13
CA PRO A 8 38.74 -46.34 18.98
C PRO A 8 38.03 -45.05 18.44
N PRO A 9 38.81 -44.08 17.91
CA PRO A 9 38.25 -42.90 17.30
C PRO A 9 37.33 -43.31 16.15
N LEU A 10 36.14 -42.74 16.11
CA LEU A 10 35.24 -42.89 14.96
C LEU A 10 36.01 -42.52 13.69
N GLU A 11 36.23 -43.51 12.84
CA GLU A 11 36.80 -43.25 11.50
C GLU A 11 35.98 -42.19 10.83
N LYS A 12 36.62 -41.06 10.47
CA LYS A 12 36.02 -40.06 9.61
C LYS A 12 35.72 -40.81 8.30
N ARG A 13 34.41 -41.05 8.04
CA ARG A 13 33.94 -41.51 6.73
C ARG A 13 34.59 -40.58 5.69
N ALA A 14 35.24 -41.14 4.69
CA ALA A 14 35.76 -40.35 3.59
C ALA A 14 34.59 -39.60 2.94
N ASP A 15 34.68 -38.27 2.94
CA ASP A 15 33.67 -37.31 2.45
C ASP A 15 33.50 -37.34 0.91
N ASN A 16 33.72 -38.50 0.24
CA ASN A 16 33.78 -38.64 -1.20
C ASN A 16 32.78 -39.66 -1.78
N SER A 17 31.70 -40.01 -1.04
CA SER A 17 30.68 -40.84 -1.68
C SER A 17 29.88 -40.00 -2.72
N PRO A 18 29.46 -40.60 -3.85
CA PRO A 18 28.62 -39.89 -4.82
C PRO A 18 27.38 -39.28 -4.20
N GLU A 19 26.86 -39.88 -3.13
CA GLU A 19 25.71 -39.38 -2.36
C GLU A 19 26.06 -38.14 -1.55
N ASP A 20 27.25 -38.10 -0.92
CA ASP A 20 27.67 -36.93 -0.13
C ASP A 20 27.96 -35.74 -1.04
N MET A 21 28.57 -35.97 -2.21
CA MET A 21 28.74 -34.95 -3.25
C MET A 21 27.40 -34.43 -3.76
N ALA A 22 26.42 -35.31 -3.98
CA ALA A 22 25.08 -34.88 -4.39
C ALA A 22 24.38 -33.99 -3.31
N ARG A 23 24.57 -34.32 -2.02
CA ARG A 23 24.06 -33.48 -0.90
C ARG A 23 24.75 -32.13 -0.82
N GLU A 24 26.06 -32.08 -1.10
CA GLU A 24 26.78 -30.79 -1.11
C GLU A 24 26.34 -29.92 -2.28
N MET A 25 26.18 -30.47 -3.47
CA MET A 25 25.64 -29.76 -4.63
C MET A 25 24.20 -29.29 -4.38
N GLU A 26 23.37 -30.07 -3.68
CA GLU A 26 22.00 -29.67 -3.30
C GLU A 26 22.00 -28.48 -2.33
N ARG A 27 22.93 -28.43 -1.36
CA ARG A 27 23.11 -27.27 -0.47
C ARG A 27 23.55 -26.03 -1.25
N GLU A 28 24.47 -26.19 -2.23
CA GLU A 28 24.88 -25.09 -3.10
C GLU A 28 23.69 -24.51 -3.86
N VAL A 29 22.84 -25.36 -4.47
CA VAL A 29 21.63 -24.92 -5.19
C VAL A 29 20.69 -24.17 -4.28
N ASN A 30 20.41 -24.68 -3.09
CA ASN A 30 19.54 -24.00 -2.11
C ASN A 30 20.11 -22.65 -1.69
N GLY A 31 21.43 -22.57 -1.40
CA GLY A 31 22.09 -21.31 -1.06
C GLY A 31 21.99 -20.25 -2.16
N LEU A 32 22.13 -20.65 -3.42
CA LEU A 32 21.98 -19.75 -4.58
C LEU A 32 20.52 -19.26 -4.75
N ILE A 33 19.51 -20.09 -4.43
CA ILE A 33 18.10 -19.69 -4.43
C ILE A 33 17.84 -18.66 -3.33
N GLU A 34 18.33 -18.90 -2.11
CA GLU A 34 18.20 -18.00 -0.96
C GLU A 34 18.88 -16.65 -1.24
N GLU A 35 20.14 -16.66 -1.71
CA GLU A 35 20.88 -15.45 -2.09
C GLU A 35 20.13 -14.65 -3.18
N SER A 36 19.59 -15.35 -4.19
CA SER A 36 18.77 -14.72 -5.22
C SER A 36 17.51 -14.04 -4.64
N ALA A 37 16.82 -14.70 -3.71
CA ALA A 37 15.62 -14.16 -3.09
C ALA A 37 15.92 -12.94 -2.19
N GLU A 38 17.01 -12.97 -1.41
CA GLU A 38 17.46 -11.85 -0.59
C GLU A 38 17.86 -10.64 -1.45
N LEU A 39 18.59 -10.86 -2.52
CA LEU A 39 18.95 -9.81 -3.48
C LEU A 39 17.72 -9.17 -4.12
N ALA A 40 16.72 -9.98 -4.46
CA ALA A 40 15.46 -9.49 -5.02
C ALA A 40 14.67 -8.67 -3.99
N ALA A 41 14.61 -9.10 -2.72
CA ALA A 41 13.99 -8.36 -1.64
C ALA A 41 14.69 -7.00 -1.40
N GLY A 42 16.02 -6.95 -1.60
CA GLY A 42 16.82 -5.71 -1.57
C GLY A 42 16.71 -4.84 -2.84
N GLY A 43 15.85 -5.18 -3.81
CA GLY A 43 15.64 -4.40 -5.04
C GLY A 43 16.73 -4.59 -6.11
N ARG A 44 17.70 -5.46 -5.89
CA ARG A 44 18.82 -5.73 -6.83
C ARG A 44 18.45 -6.80 -7.87
N HIS A 45 17.41 -6.54 -8.67
CA HIS A 45 16.76 -7.54 -9.54
C HIS A 45 17.68 -8.16 -10.59
N GLN A 46 18.62 -7.40 -11.17
CA GLN A 46 19.54 -7.93 -12.18
C GLN A 46 20.55 -8.92 -11.57
N VAL A 47 21.10 -8.59 -10.41
CA VAL A 47 22.04 -9.48 -9.69
C VAL A 47 21.30 -10.73 -9.19
N ALA A 48 20.08 -10.56 -8.69
CA ALA A 48 19.21 -11.68 -8.30
C ALA A 48 18.94 -12.63 -9.47
N LEU A 49 18.71 -12.10 -10.68
CA LEU A 49 18.51 -12.90 -11.89
C LEU A 49 19.75 -13.70 -12.24
N GLU A 50 20.95 -13.12 -12.16
CA GLU A 50 22.19 -13.86 -12.44
C GLU A 50 22.39 -15.02 -11.44
N LYS A 51 22.11 -14.79 -10.15
CA LYS A 51 22.14 -15.84 -9.13
C LYS A 51 21.11 -16.95 -9.40
N ALA A 52 19.90 -16.58 -9.81
CA ALA A 52 18.91 -17.58 -10.21
C ALA A 52 19.34 -18.41 -11.44
N LYS A 53 20.03 -17.80 -12.40
CA LYS A 53 20.63 -18.53 -13.54
C LYS A 53 21.76 -19.45 -13.10
N GLU A 54 22.58 -19.04 -12.14
CA GLU A 54 23.62 -19.87 -11.52
C GLU A 54 22.99 -21.08 -10.82
N ALA A 55 21.94 -20.88 -10.03
CA ALA A 55 21.16 -21.95 -9.40
C ALA A 55 20.64 -22.96 -10.42
N GLY A 56 20.10 -22.49 -11.56
CA GLY A 56 19.64 -23.37 -12.63
C GLY A 56 20.75 -24.15 -13.34
N LYS A 57 21.99 -23.60 -13.40
CA LYS A 57 23.16 -24.33 -13.90
C LYS A 57 23.62 -25.39 -12.90
N ALA A 58 23.66 -25.04 -11.61
CA ALA A 58 24.07 -25.94 -10.54
C ALA A 58 23.07 -27.12 -10.40
N GLU A 59 21.78 -26.87 -10.48
CA GLU A 59 20.75 -27.91 -10.44
C GLU A 59 20.90 -28.90 -11.60
N ARG A 60 21.13 -28.44 -12.83
CA ARG A 60 21.39 -29.33 -13.98
C ARG A 60 22.63 -30.19 -13.79
N LYS A 61 23.68 -29.65 -13.16
CA LYS A 61 24.89 -30.41 -12.82
C LYS A 61 24.56 -31.47 -11.78
N LEU A 62 23.75 -31.14 -10.75
CA LEU A 62 23.32 -32.09 -9.74
C LEU A 62 22.48 -33.23 -10.35
N CYS A 63 21.52 -32.93 -11.21
CA CYS A 63 20.71 -33.93 -11.87
C CYS A 63 21.58 -34.89 -12.71
N LYS A 64 22.49 -34.32 -13.50
CA LYS A 64 23.47 -35.11 -14.29
C LYS A 64 24.37 -35.98 -13.42
N HIS A 65 24.87 -35.47 -12.30
CA HIS A 65 25.66 -36.23 -11.35
C HIS A 65 24.86 -37.41 -10.77
N ARG A 66 23.61 -37.20 -10.39
CA ARG A 66 22.72 -38.26 -9.89
C ARG A 66 22.45 -39.33 -10.94
N GLU A 67 22.15 -38.94 -12.17
CA GLU A 67 21.97 -39.88 -13.29
C GLU A 67 23.22 -40.73 -13.57
N GLN A 68 24.40 -40.13 -13.59
CA GLN A 68 25.68 -40.80 -13.87
C GLN A 68 26.09 -41.81 -12.79
N ASN A 69 25.65 -41.58 -11.55
CA ASN A 69 26.03 -42.43 -10.40
C ASN A 69 24.90 -43.40 -10.00
N GLY A 70 23.86 -43.56 -10.83
CA GLY A 70 22.75 -44.46 -10.53
C GLY A 70 21.78 -43.98 -9.41
N LEU A 71 21.83 -42.68 -9.07
CA LEU A 71 20.99 -42.04 -8.07
C LEU A 71 19.77 -41.38 -8.69
N GLY A 72 19.32 -41.85 -9.84
CA GLY A 72 18.19 -41.27 -10.58
C GLY A 72 16.88 -41.20 -9.77
N ASP A 73 16.63 -42.22 -8.94
CA ASP A 73 15.46 -42.25 -8.05
C ASP A 73 15.50 -41.19 -6.92
N ALA A 74 16.68 -40.63 -6.65
CA ALA A 74 16.89 -39.59 -5.64
C ALA A 74 16.79 -38.16 -6.21
N ILE A 75 16.36 -37.98 -7.47
CA ILE A 75 16.14 -36.65 -8.05
C ILE A 75 15.03 -35.94 -7.28
N ASN A 76 15.36 -34.78 -6.71
CA ASN A 76 14.42 -33.97 -5.94
C ASN A 76 13.61 -33.07 -6.89
N ILE A 77 12.39 -33.50 -7.22
CA ILE A 77 11.48 -32.80 -8.12
C ILE A 77 11.08 -31.44 -7.54
N ASP A 78 10.94 -31.33 -6.21
CA ASP A 78 10.59 -30.08 -5.53
C ASP A 78 11.70 -29.05 -5.63
N LEU A 79 12.96 -29.50 -5.59
CA LEU A 79 14.12 -28.60 -5.81
C LEU A 79 14.12 -28.07 -7.24
N THR A 80 13.95 -28.92 -8.23
CA THR A 80 13.85 -28.52 -9.65
C THR A 80 12.70 -27.52 -9.87
N TYR A 81 11.54 -27.79 -9.23
CA TYR A 81 10.43 -26.84 -9.25
C TYR A 81 10.83 -25.48 -8.63
N SER A 82 11.47 -25.49 -7.46
CA SER A 82 11.87 -24.29 -6.75
C SER A 82 12.87 -23.43 -7.55
N VAL A 83 13.84 -24.09 -8.18
CA VAL A 83 14.81 -23.43 -9.07
C VAL A 83 14.11 -22.77 -10.27
N CYS A 84 13.26 -23.50 -10.97
CA CYS A 84 12.55 -23.00 -12.13
C CYS A 84 11.57 -21.87 -11.75
N PHE A 85 10.88 -22.01 -10.62
CA PHE A 85 9.97 -21.01 -10.09
C PHE A 85 10.71 -19.71 -9.71
N ASN A 86 11.83 -19.83 -8.97
CA ASN A 86 12.68 -18.68 -8.62
C ASN A 86 13.19 -17.97 -9.88
N LEU A 87 13.71 -18.73 -10.86
CA LEU A 87 14.20 -18.16 -12.12
C LEU A 87 13.10 -17.40 -12.87
N ALA A 88 11.89 -17.96 -12.96
CA ALA A 88 10.75 -17.28 -13.60
C ALA A 88 10.36 -15.99 -12.87
N ASN A 89 10.39 -16.00 -11.53
CA ASN A 89 10.14 -14.80 -10.72
C ASN A 89 11.23 -13.72 -10.96
N MET A 90 12.50 -14.13 -11.03
CA MET A 90 13.59 -13.18 -11.27
C MET A 90 13.52 -12.58 -12.67
N TYR A 91 13.16 -13.35 -13.69
CA TYR A 91 12.86 -12.80 -15.01
C TYR A 91 11.72 -11.78 -14.97
N HIS A 92 10.66 -12.07 -14.22
CA HIS A 92 9.53 -11.15 -14.06
C HIS A 92 9.98 -9.83 -13.40
N LEU A 93 10.68 -9.90 -12.27
CA LEU A 93 11.18 -8.73 -11.54
C LEU A 93 12.19 -7.90 -12.35
N ALA A 94 12.98 -8.55 -13.21
CA ALA A 94 13.89 -7.89 -14.14
C ALA A 94 13.21 -7.31 -15.40
N GLY A 95 11.87 -7.44 -15.53
CA GLY A 95 11.10 -6.95 -16.68
C GLY A 95 11.22 -7.82 -17.95
N MET A 96 11.87 -8.99 -17.85
CA MET A 96 12.03 -9.94 -18.96
C MET A 96 10.78 -10.83 -19.07
N TYR A 97 9.65 -10.23 -19.43
CA TYR A 97 8.33 -10.87 -19.41
C TYR A 97 8.21 -12.11 -20.30
N THR A 98 8.85 -12.09 -21.47
CA THR A 98 8.82 -13.23 -22.41
C THR A 98 9.50 -14.45 -21.80
N ASP A 99 10.68 -14.27 -21.21
CA ASP A 99 11.44 -15.36 -20.61
C ASP A 99 10.76 -15.90 -19.36
N ALA A 100 10.17 -14.99 -18.56
CA ALA A 100 9.36 -15.37 -17.40
C ALA A 100 8.16 -16.23 -17.83
N LEU A 101 7.38 -15.82 -18.82
CA LEU A 101 6.22 -16.56 -19.33
C LEU A 101 6.62 -17.90 -19.94
N ASN A 102 7.74 -17.98 -20.68
CA ASN A 102 8.27 -19.21 -21.23
C ASN A 102 8.63 -20.18 -20.10
N THR A 103 9.34 -19.71 -19.08
CA THR A 103 9.76 -20.53 -17.94
C THR A 103 8.54 -21.01 -17.14
N TYR A 104 7.56 -20.14 -16.82
CA TYR A 104 6.32 -20.57 -16.17
C TYR A 104 5.55 -21.60 -17.02
N THR A 105 5.52 -21.43 -18.35
CA THR A 105 4.83 -22.36 -19.25
C THR A 105 5.47 -23.75 -19.23
N LEU A 106 6.79 -23.83 -19.15
CA LEU A 106 7.50 -25.10 -19.02
C LEU A 106 7.11 -25.83 -17.73
N ILE A 107 7.06 -25.10 -16.61
CA ILE A 107 6.64 -25.66 -15.32
C ILE A 107 5.19 -26.15 -15.39
N VAL A 108 4.26 -25.31 -15.91
CA VAL A 108 2.82 -25.64 -15.99
C VAL A 108 2.55 -26.85 -16.90
N LYS A 109 3.35 -27.07 -17.95
CA LYS A 109 3.22 -28.23 -18.83
C LYS A 109 3.68 -29.54 -18.18
N ASN A 110 4.53 -29.47 -17.18
CA ASN A 110 4.97 -30.65 -16.45
C ASN A 110 3.88 -31.10 -15.46
N LYS A 111 3.27 -32.25 -15.76
CA LYS A 111 2.17 -32.80 -14.96
C LYS A 111 2.56 -33.27 -13.55
N GLN A 112 3.87 -33.37 -13.28
CA GLN A 112 4.39 -33.73 -11.95
C GLN A 112 4.18 -32.62 -10.92
N TYR A 113 3.99 -31.37 -11.35
CA TYR A 113 3.81 -30.25 -10.46
C TYR A 113 2.34 -29.97 -10.19
N ALA A 114 1.90 -30.25 -8.97
CA ALA A 114 0.50 -30.09 -8.56
C ALA A 114 0.02 -28.63 -8.41
N GLN A 115 0.95 -27.67 -8.28
CA GLN A 115 0.63 -26.28 -7.93
C GLN A 115 0.51 -25.33 -9.14
N SER A 116 0.09 -25.82 -10.29
CA SER A 116 0.00 -25.02 -11.53
C SER A 116 -0.98 -23.82 -11.44
N GLY A 117 -1.93 -23.83 -10.52
CA GLY A 117 -2.86 -22.71 -10.28
C GLY A 117 -2.14 -21.42 -9.87
N ARG A 118 -1.21 -21.50 -8.91
CA ARG A 118 -0.43 -20.32 -8.46
C ARG A 118 0.46 -19.74 -9.57
N LEU A 119 1.03 -20.62 -10.41
CA LEU A 119 1.84 -20.18 -11.54
C LEU A 119 1.02 -19.38 -12.56
N ARG A 120 -0.24 -19.82 -12.81
CA ARG A 120 -1.14 -19.07 -13.68
C ARG A 120 -1.50 -17.70 -13.13
N VAL A 121 -1.56 -17.53 -11.80
CA VAL A 121 -1.71 -16.20 -11.20
C VAL A 121 -0.53 -15.30 -11.57
N ASN A 122 0.71 -15.79 -11.44
CA ASN A 122 1.90 -15.02 -11.79
C ASN A 122 1.93 -14.68 -13.30
N MET A 123 1.57 -15.63 -14.15
CA MET A 123 1.42 -15.36 -15.59
C MET A 123 0.34 -14.30 -15.85
N GLY A 124 -0.77 -14.35 -15.12
CA GLY A 124 -1.83 -13.33 -15.17
C GLY A 124 -1.32 -11.93 -14.76
N ASN A 125 -0.50 -11.85 -13.71
CA ASN A 125 0.12 -10.61 -13.27
C ASN A 125 1.03 -10.01 -14.37
N ILE A 126 1.86 -10.84 -15.02
CA ILE A 126 2.70 -10.42 -16.14
C ILE A 126 1.86 -9.86 -17.30
N TYR A 127 0.78 -10.56 -17.69
CA TYR A 127 -0.11 -10.06 -18.73
C TYR A 127 -0.82 -8.76 -18.33
N TYR A 128 -1.16 -8.60 -17.05
CA TYR A 128 -1.74 -7.36 -16.52
C TYR A 128 -0.75 -6.19 -16.63
N GLU A 129 0.52 -6.39 -16.26
CA GLU A 129 1.59 -5.38 -16.41
C GLU A 129 1.85 -5.02 -17.86
N GLN A 130 1.77 -6.00 -18.77
CA GLN A 130 1.80 -5.77 -20.22
C GLN A 130 0.54 -5.11 -20.79
N LYS A 131 -0.43 -4.74 -19.93
CA LYS A 131 -1.75 -4.17 -20.34
C LYS A 131 -2.60 -5.11 -21.20
N LYS A 132 -2.29 -6.41 -21.22
CA LYS A 132 -3.08 -7.44 -21.93
C LYS A 132 -4.16 -8.01 -21.01
N PHE A 133 -5.11 -7.14 -20.59
CA PHE A 133 -6.05 -7.42 -19.50
C PHE A 133 -6.97 -8.61 -19.78
N THR A 134 -7.42 -8.79 -21.02
CA THR A 134 -8.26 -9.96 -21.40
C THR A 134 -7.53 -11.28 -21.22
N THR A 135 -6.25 -11.32 -21.57
CA THR A 135 -5.41 -12.52 -21.37
C THR A 135 -5.12 -12.73 -19.89
N ALA A 136 -4.90 -11.66 -19.12
CA ALA A 136 -4.73 -11.75 -17.66
C ALA A 136 -5.97 -12.36 -16.99
N ILE A 137 -7.17 -11.90 -17.34
CA ILE A 137 -8.44 -12.45 -16.84
C ILE A 137 -8.56 -13.95 -17.16
N LYS A 138 -8.18 -14.36 -18.39
CA LYS A 138 -8.17 -15.78 -18.77
C LYS A 138 -7.24 -16.60 -17.86
N MET A 139 -6.02 -16.11 -17.60
CA MET A 139 -5.07 -16.79 -16.71
C MET A 139 -5.58 -16.87 -15.28
N TYR A 140 -6.15 -15.82 -14.75
CA TYR A 140 -6.73 -15.79 -13.40
C TYR A 140 -7.92 -16.75 -13.26
N ARG A 141 -8.81 -16.85 -14.27
CA ARG A 141 -9.91 -17.82 -14.26
C ARG A 141 -9.39 -19.26 -14.26
N MET A 142 -8.42 -19.56 -15.13
CA MET A 142 -7.78 -20.88 -15.14
C MET A 142 -7.07 -21.20 -13.81
N ALA A 143 -6.58 -20.18 -13.10
CA ALA A 143 -6.01 -20.36 -11.77
C ALA A 143 -7.11 -20.72 -10.74
N LEU A 144 -8.26 -20.04 -10.78
CA LEU A 144 -9.39 -20.29 -9.88
C LEU A 144 -9.93 -21.72 -10.04
N ASP A 145 -9.95 -22.27 -11.27
CA ASP A 145 -10.40 -23.65 -11.55
C ASP A 145 -9.49 -24.69 -10.89
N GLN A 146 -8.24 -24.34 -10.60
CA GLN A 146 -7.24 -25.28 -10.06
C GLN A 146 -6.94 -25.08 -8.57
N ILE A 147 -7.26 -23.91 -8.03
CA ILE A 147 -7.03 -23.61 -6.62
C ILE A 147 -8.20 -24.15 -5.79
N PRO A 148 -7.92 -24.98 -4.77
CA PRO A 148 -8.96 -25.55 -3.91
C PRO A 148 -9.83 -24.49 -3.25
N ASN A 149 -11.11 -24.79 -3.04
CA ASN A 149 -12.04 -23.90 -2.35
C ASN A 149 -11.63 -23.61 -0.89
N SER A 150 -10.84 -24.49 -0.27
CA SER A 150 -10.26 -24.29 1.06
C SER A 150 -9.27 -23.11 1.14
N SER A 151 -8.64 -22.76 0.02
CA SER A 151 -7.68 -21.65 -0.07
C SER A 151 -8.38 -20.30 -0.32
N ARG A 152 -9.35 -19.94 0.55
CA ARG A 152 -10.22 -18.77 0.39
C ARG A 152 -9.45 -17.47 0.14
N ASP A 153 -8.45 -17.16 0.95
CA ASP A 153 -7.68 -15.90 0.83
C ASP A 153 -6.99 -15.76 -0.53
N THR A 154 -6.46 -16.87 -1.05
CA THR A 154 -5.84 -16.87 -2.38
C THR A 154 -6.89 -16.64 -3.47
N ARG A 155 -8.04 -17.28 -3.36
CA ARG A 155 -9.16 -17.11 -4.29
C ARG A 155 -9.67 -15.69 -4.30
N PHE A 156 -9.85 -15.06 -3.12
CA PHE A 156 -10.26 -13.64 -3.00
C PHE A 156 -9.26 -12.70 -3.68
N LYS A 157 -7.96 -12.90 -3.47
CA LYS A 157 -6.93 -12.11 -4.15
C LYS A 157 -7.00 -12.23 -5.67
N ILE A 158 -7.26 -13.43 -6.19
CA ILE A 158 -7.41 -13.66 -7.64
C ILE A 158 -8.68 -13.01 -8.17
N MET A 159 -9.82 -13.15 -7.49
CA MET A 159 -11.07 -12.50 -7.87
C MET A 159 -10.95 -10.99 -7.88
N ARG A 160 -10.27 -10.41 -6.88
CA ARG A 160 -9.92 -8.98 -6.87
C ARG A 160 -9.07 -8.59 -8.08
N ASN A 161 -8.06 -9.40 -8.45
CA ASN A 161 -7.24 -9.13 -9.63
C ASN A 161 -8.04 -9.19 -10.93
N ILE A 162 -9.03 -10.09 -11.03
CA ILE A 162 -9.98 -10.13 -12.15
C ILE A 162 -10.79 -8.83 -12.20
N GLY A 163 -11.36 -8.40 -11.07
CA GLY A 163 -12.08 -7.14 -10.97
C GLY A 163 -11.21 -5.95 -11.39
N ASN A 164 -9.96 -5.88 -10.91
CA ASN A 164 -9.00 -4.85 -11.29
C ASN A 164 -8.73 -4.84 -12.80
N ALA A 165 -8.65 -6.02 -13.44
CA ALA A 165 -8.44 -6.12 -14.87
C ALA A 165 -9.68 -5.64 -15.66
N PHE A 166 -10.90 -5.93 -15.18
CA PHE A 166 -12.14 -5.39 -15.76
C PHE A 166 -12.22 -3.87 -15.63
N VAL A 167 -11.82 -3.29 -14.49
CA VAL A 167 -11.74 -1.83 -14.32
C VAL A 167 -10.81 -1.21 -15.37
N ARG A 168 -9.65 -1.84 -15.62
CA ARG A 168 -8.70 -1.35 -16.65
C ARG A 168 -9.22 -1.46 -18.07
N LEU A 169 -10.19 -2.34 -18.31
CA LEU A 169 -10.92 -2.46 -19.59
C LEU A 169 -12.11 -1.50 -19.69
N GLY A 170 -12.47 -0.77 -18.63
CA GLY A 170 -13.67 0.04 -18.54
C GLY A 170 -14.96 -0.76 -18.36
N GLN A 171 -14.86 -2.07 -18.10
CA GLN A 171 -15.99 -2.98 -17.90
C GLN A 171 -16.40 -2.97 -16.42
N TYR A 172 -16.99 -1.84 -15.96
CA TYR A 172 -17.29 -1.63 -14.54
C TYR A 172 -18.34 -2.59 -13.99
N GLN A 173 -19.34 -3.02 -14.80
CA GLN A 173 -20.36 -3.98 -14.34
C GLN A 173 -19.76 -5.35 -14.04
N ASP A 174 -18.85 -5.85 -14.89
CA ASP A 174 -18.15 -7.11 -14.67
C ASP A 174 -17.20 -7.02 -13.47
N ALA A 175 -16.56 -5.87 -13.27
CA ALA A 175 -15.73 -5.60 -12.10
C ALA A 175 -16.56 -5.63 -10.82
N ILE A 176 -17.74 -4.99 -10.81
CA ILE A 176 -18.68 -5.01 -9.68
C ILE A 176 -19.07 -6.43 -9.34
N ALA A 177 -19.47 -7.25 -10.33
CA ALA A 177 -19.86 -8.65 -10.10
C ALA A 177 -18.72 -9.44 -9.43
N ALA A 178 -17.48 -9.27 -9.90
CA ALA A 178 -16.32 -9.95 -9.32
C ALA A 178 -16.04 -9.50 -7.87
N TYR A 179 -16.14 -8.21 -7.57
CA TYR A 179 -15.91 -7.69 -6.23
C TYR A 179 -17.05 -8.05 -5.25
N GLU A 180 -18.31 -7.93 -5.70
CA GLU A 180 -19.49 -8.31 -4.89
C GLU A 180 -19.45 -9.79 -4.53
N GLN A 181 -19.07 -10.66 -5.46
CA GLN A 181 -18.87 -12.08 -5.19
C GLN A 181 -17.79 -12.29 -4.12
N THR A 182 -16.66 -11.60 -4.23
CA THR A 182 -15.57 -11.69 -3.24
C THR A 182 -16.05 -11.29 -1.84
N ILE A 183 -16.83 -10.22 -1.74
CA ILE A 183 -17.37 -9.72 -0.46
C ILE A 183 -18.44 -10.65 0.10
N SER A 184 -19.34 -11.19 -0.74
CA SER A 184 -20.41 -12.10 -0.33
C SER A 184 -19.87 -13.43 0.20
N GLU A 185 -18.73 -13.89 -0.30
CA GLU A 185 -18.04 -15.10 0.17
C GLU A 185 -17.27 -14.89 1.49
N GLY A 186 -17.30 -13.67 2.06
CA GLY A 186 -16.78 -13.35 3.40
C GLY A 186 -15.42 -12.68 3.41
N SER A 187 -14.97 -12.08 2.30
CA SER A 187 -13.77 -11.22 2.32
C SER A 187 -14.08 -9.87 2.98
N ALA A 188 -13.45 -9.59 4.12
CA ALA A 188 -13.46 -8.28 4.77
C ALA A 188 -12.33 -7.34 4.26
N ASP A 189 -11.84 -7.55 3.03
CA ASP A 189 -10.72 -6.79 2.49
C ASP A 189 -11.16 -5.38 2.09
N LEU A 190 -10.67 -4.38 2.83
CA LEU A 190 -10.94 -2.96 2.60
C LEU A 190 -10.55 -2.50 1.19
N GLN A 191 -9.48 -3.06 0.62
CA GLN A 191 -9.07 -2.74 -0.75
C GLN A 191 -10.14 -3.16 -1.78
N THR A 192 -10.73 -4.34 -1.62
CA THR A 192 -11.83 -4.81 -2.49
C THR A 192 -13.06 -3.92 -2.35
N GLY A 193 -13.43 -3.56 -1.10
CA GLY A 193 -14.54 -2.64 -0.82
C GLY A 193 -14.32 -1.25 -1.43
N PHE A 194 -13.10 -0.73 -1.34
CA PHE A 194 -12.72 0.55 -1.95
C PHE A 194 -12.78 0.49 -3.50
N ASN A 195 -12.26 -0.57 -4.12
CA ASN A 195 -12.31 -0.73 -5.58
C ASN A 195 -13.75 -0.85 -6.09
N LEU A 196 -14.61 -1.56 -5.34
CA LEU A 196 -16.05 -1.65 -5.63
C LEU A 196 -16.72 -0.27 -5.58
N LEU A 197 -16.40 0.53 -4.56
CA LEU A 197 -16.93 1.88 -4.43
C LEU A 197 -16.51 2.77 -5.61
N LEU A 198 -15.26 2.66 -6.08
CA LEU A 198 -14.79 3.38 -7.26
C LEU A 198 -15.58 2.99 -8.52
N CYS A 199 -16.00 1.73 -8.65
CA CYS A 199 -16.85 1.30 -9.77
C CYS A 199 -18.24 1.91 -9.68
N TYR A 200 -18.85 1.96 -8.50
CA TYR A 200 -20.13 2.65 -8.30
C TYR A 200 -20.03 4.15 -8.59
N PHE A 201 -18.92 4.77 -8.16
CA PHE A 201 -18.62 6.17 -8.47
C PHE A 201 -18.52 6.41 -9.98
N ALA A 202 -17.79 5.55 -10.71
CA ALA A 202 -17.63 5.65 -12.16
C ALA A 202 -18.97 5.49 -12.92
N LEU A 203 -19.91 4.74 -12.37
CA LEU A 203 -21.26 4.57 -12.92
C LEU A 203 -22.26 5.62 -12.45
N GLY A 204 -21.91 6.46 -11.47
CA GLY A 204 -22.79 7.46 -10.88
C GLY A 204 -23.93 6.89 -10.00
N ASP A 205 -23.80 5.63 -9.54
CA ASP A 205 -24.82 4.96 -8.72
C ASP A 205 -24.73 5.40 -7.26
N LYS A 206 -25.42 6.48 -6.93
CA LYS A 206 -25.39 7.11 -5.60
C LYS A 206 -25.88 6.18 -4.49
N GLU A 207 -26.90 5.36 -4.75
CA GLU A 207 -27.45 4.46 -3.75
C GLU A 207 -26.48 3.32 -3.40
N ARG A 208 -25.86 2.72 -4.42
CA ARG A 208 -24.84 1.71 -4.17
C ARG A 208 -23.58 2.31 -3.55
N MET A 209 -23.21 3.56 -3.92
CA MET A 209 -22.12 4.28 -3.25
C MET A 209 -22.38 4.45 -1.75
N ARG A 210 -23.57 4.89 -1.33
CA ARG A 210 -23.93 5.05 0.09
C ARG A 210 -23.78 3.73 0.85
N ARG A 211 -24.36 2.66 0.32
CA ARG A 211 -24.28 1.32 0.92
C ARG A 211 -22.85 0.78 0.95
N GLY A 212 -22.11 0.96 -0.12
CA GLY A 212 -20.71 0.55 -0.23
C GLY A 212 -19.82 1.27 0.77
N PHE A 213 -20.00 2.57 0.95
CA PHE A 213 -19.26 3.37 1.92
C PHE A 213 -19.58 2.96 3.37
N SER A 214 -20.84 2.77 3.70
CA SER A 214 -21.24 2.30 5.04
C SER A 214 -20.59 0.95 5.38
N ARG A 215 -20.53 0.03 4.40
CA ARG A 215 -19.80 -1.26 4.56
C ARG A 215 -18.30 -1.06 4.73
N LEU A 216 -17.70 -0.15 3.95
CA LEU A 216 -16.26 0.11 3.99
C LEU A 216 -15.83 0.63 5.37
N ILE A 217 -16.54 1.60 5.93
CA ILE A 217 -16.24 2.14 7.25
C ILE A 217 -16.52 1.16 8.39
N SER A 218 -17.55 0.30 8.26
CA SER A 218 -17.85 -0.73 9.25
C SER A 218 -16.83 -1.89 9.22
N ALA A 219 -16.24 -2.19 8.07
CA ALA A 219 -15.23 -3.24 7.92
C ALA A 219 -13.85 -2.81 8.46
N ARG A 220 -13.62 -1.50 8.63
CA ARG A 220 -12.43 -0.99 9.29
C ARG A 220 -12.50 -1.38 10.76
N GLN A 221 -11.62 -2.26 11.20
CA GLN A 221 -11.43 -2.51 12.62
C GLN A 221 -10.95 -1.19 13.27
N ILE A 222 -11.71 -0.69 14.23
CA ILE A 222 -11.27 0.37 15.12
C ILE A 222 -10.14 -0.29 15.94
N GLY A 223 -8.91 -0.19 15.43
CA GLY A 223 -7.74 -0.55 16.20
C GLY A 223 -7.69 0.40 17.40
N ALA A 224 -7.12 -0.03 18.51
CA ALA A 224 -6.89 0.74 19.73
C ALA A 224 -6.00 1.99 19.48
N GLY A 225 -6.30 2.81 18.47
CA GLY A 225 -5.51 3.96 18.03
C GLY A 225 -5.81 5.26 18.74
N ASP A 226 -6.92 5.34 19.48
CA ASP A 226 -7.23 6.53 20.28
C ASP A 226 -6.59 6.47 21.69
N GLU A 227 -6.06 5.32 22.10
CA GLU A 227 -5.22 5.17 23.32
C GLU A 227 -3.73 5.41 23.03
N ASP A 228 -3.32 5.53 21.78
CA ASP A 228 -1.91 5.51 21.38
C ASP A 228 -1.19 6.88 21.46
N ASP A 229 -1.87 7.99 21.71
CA ASP A 229 -1.17 9.27 21.91
C ASP A 229 -0.40 9.30 23.26
N LEU A 230 -0.88 8.58 24.25
CA LEU A 230 -0.13 8.36 25.50
C LEU A 230 0.93 7.24 25.40
N ALA A 231 0.72 6.29 24.50
CA ALA A 231 1.68 5.24 24.21
C ALA A 231 2.82 5.70 23.30
N ALA A 232 2.65 6.79 22.54
CA ALA A 232 3.67 7.34 21.66
C ALA A 232 4.92 7.83 22.44
N GLU A 233 4.74 8.36 23.64
CA GLU A 233 5.87 8.77 24.52
C GLU A 233 6.59 7.56 25.15
N LEU A 234 5.89 6.45 25.40
CA LEU A 234 6.51 5.19 25.86
C LEU A 234 7.13 4.36 24.72
N ASP A 235 6.79 4.64 23.49
CA ASP A 235 7.17 3.85 22.32
C ASP A 235 8.63 4.06 21.85
N ASP A 236 9.31 5.10 22.37
CA ASP A 236 10.73 5.34 22.10
C ASP A 236 11.64 4.24 22.69
N VAL A 237 11.14 3.49 23.66
CA VAL A 237 11.85 2.39 24.33
C VAL A 237 11.62 1.02 23.64
N LEU A 238 10.56 0.89 22.83
CA LEU A 238 10.17 -0.36 22.14
C LEU A 238 10.35 -0.27 20.62
N LYS A 239 11.41 0.38 20.17
CA LYS A 239 11.65 0.77 18.76
C LYS A 239 11.71 -0.36 17.72
N GLU A 240 11.69 -1.63 18.10
CA GLU A 240 12.02 -2.75 17.18
C GLU A 240 10.95 -3.85 17.01
N ASP A 241 9.67 -3.62 17.39
CA ASP A 241 8.63 -4.60 17.10
C ASP A 241 8.15 -4.51 15.65
N GLY A 242 8.71 -5.38 14.78
CA GLY A 242 8.35 -5.48 13.36
C GLY A 242 6.86 -5.78 13.12
N LEU A 243 6.19 -6.49 14.04
CA LEU A 243 4.76 -6.77 13.98
C LEU A 243 3.95 -5.48 14.20
N LYS A 244 4.31 -4.70 15.21
CA LYS A 244 3.67 -3.43 15.55
C LYS A 244 3.83 -2.42 14.39
N ALA A 245 5.01 -2.34 13.79
CA ALA A 245 5.27 -1.51 12.60
C ALA A 245 4.43 -1.96 11.40
N ALA A 246 4.27 -3.27 11.17
CA ALA A 246 3.44 -3.81 10.11
C ALA A 246 1.94 -3.50 10.33
N LEU A 247 1.44 -3.61 11.56
CA LEU A 247 0.07 -3.27 11.93
C LEU A 247 -0.22 -1.78 11.72
N ARG A 248 0.68 -0.88 12.18
CA ARG A 248 0.58 0.56 11.94
C ARG A 248 0.59 0.90 10.44
N SER A 249 1.46 0.24 9.67
CA SER A 249 1.50 0.43 8.21
C SER A 249 0.20 -0.01 7.54
N LYS A 250 -0.39 -1.12 7.98
CA LYS A 250 -1.69 -1.60 7.50
C LYS A 250 -2.79 -0.60 7.87
N GLN A 251 -2.86 -0.14 9.11
CA GLN A 251 -3.85 0.82 9.58
C GLN A 251 -3.78 2.13 8.79
N LYS A 252 -2.58 2.69 8.57
CA LYS A 252 -2.40 3.88 7.71
C LYS A 252 -2.90 3.67 6.28
N LYS A 253 -2.75 2.47 5.71
CA LYS A 253 -3.29 2.14 4.38
C LYS A 253 -4.81 2.09 4.41
N ASP A 254 -5.38 1.49 5.44
CA ASP A 254 -6.83 1.36 5.62
C ASP A 254 -7.47 2.73 5.79
N ASP A 255 -6.88 3.61 6.59
CA ASP A 255 -7.30 5.01 6.77
C ASP A 255 -7.25 5.78 5.46
N LYS A 256 -6.21 5.57 4.67
CA LYS A 256 -6.08 6.19 3.35
C LYS A 256 -7.21 5.76 2.40
N TYR A 257 -7.62 4.48 2.40
CA TYR A 257 -8.74 4.03 1.58
C TYR A 257 -10.05 4.73 1.98
N VAL A 258 -10.33 4.82 3.29
CA VAL A 258 -11.54 5.48 3.79
C VAL A 258 -11.50 6.99 3.52
N SER A 259 -10.39 7.67 3.80
CA SER A 259 -10.23 9.11 3.55
C SER A 259 -10.39 9.45 2.06
N VAL A 260 -9.75 8.69 1.16
CA VAL A 260 -9.88 8.92 -0.29
C VAL A 260 -11.30 8.64 -0.77
N ALA A 261 -11.94 7.55 -0.30
CA ALA A 261 -13.32 7.25 -0.62
C ALA A 261 -14.26 8.38 -0.19
N ALA A 262 -14.13 8.85 1.04
CA ALA A 262 -14.91 9.93 1.60
C ALA A 262 -14.77 11.23 0.79
N LYS A 263 -13.53 11.63 0.46
CA LYS A 263 -13.24 12.83 -0.35
C LYS A 263 -13.79 12.76 -1.77
N LEU A 264 -13.79 11.58 -2.38
CA LEU A 264 -14.35 11.38 -3.73
C LEU A 264 -15.88 11.42 -3.72
N MET A 265 -16.49 10.83 -2.71
CA MET A 265 -17.95 10.69 -2.64
C MET A 265 -18.65 11.96 -2.18
N ALA A 266 -18.11 12.65 -1.18
CA ALA A 266 -18.76 13.77 -0.52
C ALA A 266 -19.36 14.82 -1.50
N PRO A 267 -18.64 15.27 -2.55
CA PRO A 267 -19.18 16.28 -3.47
C PRO A 267 -20.23 15.76 -4.45
N VAL A 268 -20.41 14.43 -4.59
CA VAL A 268 -21.26 13.85 -5.65
C VAL A 268 -22.41 12.97 -5.14
N ILE A 269 -22.34 12.57 -3.86
CA ILE A 269 -23.32 11.63 -3.27
C ILE A 269 -24.71 12.21 -3.12
N ASP A 270 -24.83 13.52 -3.06
CA ASP A 270 -26.09 14.25 -3.04
C ASP A 270 -26.20 15.23 -4.21
N VAL A 271 -27.36 15.88 -4.37
CA VAL A 271 -27.55 16.99 -5.30
C VAL A 271 -26.94 18.26 -4.70
N ASP A 272 -27.14 18.46 -3.39
CA ASP A 272 -26.49 19.50 -2.62
C ASP A 272 -25.13 19.01 -2.08
N ILE A 273 -24.07 19.72 -2.47
CA ILE A 273 -22.69 19.42 -2.05
C ILE A 273 -22.54 19.48 -0.53
N VAL A 274 -23.18 20.47 0.13
CA VAL A 274 -23.12 20.62 1.59
C VAL A 274 -23.77 19.42 2.27
N ALA A 275 -24.94 18.99 1.80
CA ALA A 275 -25.63 17.81 2.29
C ALA A 275 -24.79 16.54 2.08
N GLY A 276 -24.13 16.42 0.94
CA GLY A 276 -23.24 15.29 0.64
C GLY A 276 -22.06 15.19 1.61
N PHE A 277 -21.36 16.28 1.88
CA PHE A 277 -20.28 16.33 2.88
C PHE A 277 -20.79 16.02 4.28
N ASN A 278 -21.93 16.61 4.68
CA ASN A 278 -22.50 16.38 6.00
C ASN A 278 -22.85 14.91 6.20
N TRP A 279 -23.48 14.27 5.20
CA TRP A 279 -23.79 12.85 5.26
C TRP A 279 -22.55 11.97 5.47
N VAL A 280 -21.45 12.24 4.76
CA VAL A 280 -20.21 11.49 4.91
C VAL A 280 -19.61 11.71 6.31
N VAL A 281 -19.60 12.94 6.82
CA VAL A 281 -19.10 13.27 8.16
C VAL A 281 -19.91 12.56 9.24
N GLU A 282 -21.24 12.58 9.14
CA GLU A 282 -22.14 11.91 10.08
C GLU A 282 -21.93 10.38 10.04
N ALA A 283 -21.80 9.79 8.86
CA ALA A 283 -21.54 8.37 8.71
C ALA A 283 -20.21 7.96 9.37
N LEU A 284 -19.15 8.75 9.22
CA LEU A 284 -17.84 8.52 9.86
C LEU A 284 -17.95 8.64 11.39
N ARG A 285 -18.63 9.67 11.89
CA ARG A 285 -18.82 9.87 13.35
C ARG A 285 -19.65 8.75 13.98
N ALA A 286 -20.71 8.29 13.31
CA ALA A 286 -21.53 7.18 13.78
C ALA A 286 -20.75 5.88 13.97
N GLN A 287 -19.63 5.69 13.24
CA GLN A 287 -18.75 4.54 13.34
C GLN A 287 -17.48 4.82 14.20
N GLY A 288 -17.43 5.94 14.92
CA GLY A 288 -16.30 6.28 15.79
C GLY A 288 -15.05 6.81 15.09
N HIS A 289 -15.11 7.16 13.79
CA HIS A 289 -13.98 7.69 13.04
C HIS A 289 -13.87 9.22 13.14
N SER A 290 -13.70 9.75 14.37
CA SER A 290 -13.72 11.19 14.66
C SER A 290 -12.63 11.97 13.92
N THR A 291 -11.41 11.46 13.89
CA THR A 291 -10.26 12.10 13.19
C THR A 291 -10.48 12.22 11.68
N LEU A 292 -10.99 11.17 11.05
CA LEU A 292 -11.33 11.21 9.62
C LEU A 292 -12.51 12.14 9.34
N ALA A 293 -13.49 12.20 10.24
CA ALA A 293 -14.62 13.12 10.11
C ALA A 293 -14.16 14.60 10.11
N VAL A 294 -13.23 14.96 11.00
CA VAL A 294 -12.58 16.28 11.03
C VAL A 294 -11.83 16.56 9.71
N GLU A 295 -11.08 15.59 9.20
CA GLU A 295 -10.38 15.72 7.92
C GLU A 295 -11.34 16.01 6.74
N ILE A 296 -12.51 15.35 6.73
CA ILE A 296 -13.52 15.58 5.68
C ILE A 296 -14.22 16.95 5.85
N GLU A 297 -14.44 17.42 7.07
CA GLU A 297 -14.94 18.79 7.30
C GLU A 297 -13.99 19.84 6.72
N ILE A 298 -12.69 19.73 6.97
CA ILE A 298 -11.70 20.63 6.33
C ILE A 298 -11.70 20.45 4.81
N SER A 299 -11.82 19.22 4.31
CA SER A 299 -11.89 18.95 2.87
C SER A 299 -13.09 19.61 2.20
N LYS A 300 -14.21 19.80 2.90
CA LYS A 300 -15.37 20.55 2.44
C LYS A 300 -15.00 22.02 2.16
N ALA A 301 -14.34 22.67 3.10
CA ALA A 301 -13.90 24.05 2.90
C ALA A 301 -12.87 24.16 1.76
N LEU A 302 -11.91 23.24 1.70
CA LEU A 302 -10.93 23.19 0.60
C LEU A 302 -11.58 22.94 -0.76
N TYR A 303 -12.67 22.20 -0.82
CA TYR A 303 -13.44 22.01 -2.05
C TYR A 303 -14.00 23.35 -2.54
N PHE A 304 -14.64 24.15 -1.67
CA PHE A 304 -15.17 25.45 -2.02
C PHE A 304 -14.04 26.44 -2.42
N MET A 305 -12.91 26.40 -1.72
CA MET A 305 -11.74 27.21 -2.09
C MET A 305 -11.24 26.89 -3.51
N ARG A 306 -11.09 25.61 -3.85
CA ARG A 306 -10.68 25.17 -5.20
C ARG A 306 -11.68 25.54 -6.29
N SER A 307 -12.95 25.56 -5.94
CA SER A 307 -14.06 25.97 -6.81
C SER A 307 -14.20 27.49 -6.90
N ARG A 308 -13.33 28.27 -6.22
CA ARG A 308 -13.36 29.74 -6.10
C ARG A 308 -14.68 30.27 -5.51
N GLN A 309 -15.35 29.48 -4.68
CA GLN A 309 -16.57 29.86 -3.96
C GLN A 309 -16.16 30.32 -2.55
N PHE A 310 -15.47 31.46 -2.48
CA PHE A 310 -14.82 31.93 -1.22
C PHE A 310 -15.83 32.22 -0.13
N ASP A 311 -17.00 32.79 -0.45
CA ASP A 311 -18.06 33.05 0.55
C ASP A 311 -18.48 31.77 1.29
N GLN A 312 -18.73 30.69 0.54
CA GLN A 312 -19.10 29.38 1.10
C GLN A 312 -17.94 28.74 1.89
N ALA A 313 -16.72 28.93 1.43
CA ALA A 313 -15.53 28.47 2.14
C ALA A 313 -15.39 29.21 3.48
N ILE A 314 -15.54 30.54 3.49
CA ILE A 314 -15.50 31.38 4.70
C ILE A 314 -16.60 31.00 5.68
N GLU A 315 -17.86 30.85 5.22
CA GLU A 315 -18.97 30.43 6.06
C GLU A 315 -18.71 29.07 6.70
N THR A 316 -18.25 28.11 5.87
CA THR A 316 -17.90 26.74 6.34
C THR A 316 -16.80 26.80 7.40
N LEU A 317 -15.70 27.54 7.16
CA LEU A 317 -14.56 27.64 8.08
C LEU A 317 -14.92 28.38 9.38
N LYS A 318 -15.73 29.45 9.31
CA LYS A 318 -16.23 30.17 10.49
C LYS A 318 -17.09 29.26 11.39
N SER A 319 -17.83 28.32 10.81
CA SER A 319 -18.62 27.36 11.59
C SER A 319 -17.73 26.46 12.49
N TYR A 320 -16.44 26.36 12.20
CA TYR A 320 -15.50 25.54 12.95
C TYR A 320 -14.82 26.25 14.13
N GLU A 321 -14.94 27.56 14.23
CA GLU A 321 -14.31 28.37 15.32
C GLU A 321 -14.74 27.93 16.74
N LYS A 322 -15.90 27.26 16.85
CA LYS A 322 -16.45 26.77 18.13
C LYS A 322 -16.22 25.29 18.37
N LYS A 323 -15.43 24.62 17.50
CA LYS A 323 -15.17 23.19 17.56
C LYS A 323 -13.81 22.86 18.23
N GLU A 324 -13.26 21.69 17.98
CA GLU A 324 -11.98 21.23 18.53
C GLU A 324 -10.80 22.14 18.13
N GLN A 325 -9.83 22.31 19.03
CA GLN A 325 -8.73 23.25 18.85
C GLN A 325 -7.89 23.01 17.57
N ALA A 326 -7.68 21.72 17.22
CA ALA A 326 -6.93 21.37 16.00
C ALA A 326 -7.69 21.82 14.73
N LEU A 327 -9.01 21.67 14.72
CA LEU A 327 -9.87 22.10 13.62
C LEU A 327 -9.87 23.63 13.50
N VAL A 328 -9.92 24.33 14.64
CA VAL A 328 -9.86 25.81 14.69
C VAL A 328 -8.55 26.33 14.10
N ALA A 329 -7.42 25.72 14.44
CA ALA A 329 -6.11 26.13 13.91
C ALA A 329 -6.03 25.97 12.38
N GLN A 330 -6.51 24.84 11.85
CA GLN A 330 -6.52 24.61 10.41
C GLN A 330 -7.52 25.52 9.68
N ALA A 331 -8.72 25.71 10.25
CA ALA A 331 -9.72 26.63 9.71
C ALA A 331 -9.20 28.07 9.66
N ALA A 332 -8.60 28.53 10.75
CA ALA A 332 -8.03 29.87 10.83
C ALA A 332 -6.87 30.08 9.84
N THR A 333 -6.01 29.07 9.65
CA THR A 333 -4.94 29.13 8.63
C THR A 333 -5.51 29.32 7.22
N ASN A 334 -6.55 28.56 6.89
CA ASN A 334 -7.22 28.65 5.59
C ASN A 334 -7.99 29.97 5.41
N LEU A 335 -8.65 30.47 6.46
CA LEU A 335 -9.30 31.78 6.44
C LEU A 335 -8.29 32.91 6.22
N SER A 336 -7.16 32.86 6.90
CA SER A 336 -6.06 33.82 6.69
C SER A 336 -5.63 33.87 5.23
N PHE A 337 -5.48 32.70 4.58
CA PHE A 337 -5.12 32.63 3.18
C PHE A 337 -6.22 33.20 2.25
N ILE A 338 -7.49 32.89 2.50
CA ILE A 338 -8.60 33.40 1.69
C ILE A 338 -8.67 34.92 1.78
N TYR A 339 -8.67 35.50 3.00
CA TYR A 339 -8.73 36.94 3.22
C TYR A 339 -7.51 37.67 2.62
N PHE A 340 -6.32 37.04 2.67
CA PHE A 340 -5.16 37.56 1.97
C PHE A 340 -5.39 37.64 0.45
N HIS A 341 -5.98 36.58 -0.15
CA HIS A 341 -6.29 36.54 -1.58
C HIS A 341 -7.37 37.56 -1.99
N GLU A 342 -8.30 37.87 -1.10
CA GLU A 342 -9.33 38.90 -1.29
C GLU A 342 -8.81 40.33 -1.06
N GLY A 343 -7.58 40.46 -0.54
CA GLY A 343 -6.98 41.75 -0.23
C GLY A 343 -7.35 42.31 1.13
N GLU A 344 -8.10 41.57 1.95
CA GLU A 344 -8.52 41.95 3.30
C GLU A 344 -7.42 41.63 4.33
N LEU A 345 -6.33 42.43 4.30
CA LEU A 345 -5.12 42.15 5.07
C LEU A 345 -5.34 42.12 6.59
N ASP A 346 -6.26 42.92 7.12
CA ASP A 346 -6.52 42.97 8.57
C ASP A 346 -7.17 41.64 9.05
N ASN A 347 -8.17 41.16 8.31
CA ASN A 347 -8.78 39.89 8.58
C ASN A 347 -7.79 38.73 8.39
N ALA A 348 -6.96 38.79 7.35
CA ALA A 348 -5.93 37.78 7.11
C ALA A 348 -4.94 37.68 8.28
N ILE A 349 -4.47 38.79 8.83
CA ILE A 349 -3.56 38.82 9.98
C ILE A 349 -4.26 38.28 11.24
N MET A 350 -5.49 38.74 11.50
CA MET A 350 -6.27 38.30 12.65
C MET A 350 -6.43 36.74 12.67
N TYR A 351 -6.75 36.15 11.54
CA TYR A 351 -6.89 34.70 11.44
C TYR A 351 -5.55 33.95 11.46
N ALA A 352 -4.45 34.54 10.95
CA ALA A 352 -3.11 34.00 11.13
C ALA A 352 -2.71 33.98 12.63
N ASP A 353 -2.99 35.05 13.36
CA ASP A 353 -2.74 35.12 14.80
C ASP A 353 -3.59 34.14 15.59
N LEU A 354 -4.85 33.94 15.21
CA LEU A 354 -5.72 32.92 15.79
C LEU A 354 -5.15 31.51 15.56
N ALA A 355 -4.70 31.22 14.35
CA ALA A 355 -4.09 29.94 14.04
C ALA A 355 -2.82 29.68 14.89
N MET A 356 -1.95 30.68 15.03
CA MET A 356 -0.73 30.60 15.84
C MET A 356 -1.02 30.50 17.35
N LYS A 357 -2.14 31.07 17.82
CA LYS A 357 -2.57 30.95 19.22
C LYS A 357 -2.89 29.49 19.57
N HIS A 358 -3.49 28.74 18.64
CA HIS A 358 -3.84 27.32 18.82
C HIS A 358 -2.69 26.38 18.46
N ASN A 359 -1.83 26.76 17.52
CA ASN A 359 -0.62 26.03 17.15
C ASN A 359 0.51 27.00 16.85
N ARG A 360 1.40 27.17 17.83
CA ARG A 360 2.52 28.14 17.74
C ARG A 360 3.52 27.82 16.61
N TYR A 361 3.64 26.57 16.24
CA TYR A 361 4.56 26.09 15.20
C TYR A 361 3.85 25.87 13.85
N ASN A 362 2.78 26.62 13.59
CA ASN A 362 2.06 26.54 12.32
C ASN A 362 2.81 27.32 11.23
N ALA A 363 3.68 26.65 10.49
CA ALA A 363 4.49 27.24 9.43
C ALA A 363 3.66 27.98 8.38
N LYS A 364 2.52 27.43 7.98
CA LYS A 364 1.64 28.05 6.96
C LYS A 364 0.97 29.33 7.45
N ALA A 365 0.58 29.38 8.71
CA ALA A 365 0.03 30.61 9.30
C ALA A 365 1.09 31.72 9.37
N LEU A 366 2.34 31.37 9.71
CA LEU A 366 3.46 32.29 9.69
C LEU A 366 3.75 32.81 8.28
N VAL A 367 3.72 31.96 7.25
CA VAL A 367 3.84 32.40 5.85
C VAL A 367 2.73 33.36 5.46
N ASN A 368 1.47 33.05 5.78
CA ASN A 368 0.33 33.91 5.46
C ASN A 368 0.49 35.30 6.11
N LYS A 369 0.91 35.34 7.38
CA LYS A 369 1.16 36.58 8.06
C LYS A 369 2.34 37.35 7.43
N GLY A 370 3.40 36.65 7.06
CA GLY A 370 4.54 37.21 6.33
C GLY A 370 4.11 37.87 5.02
N ASN A 371 3.27 37.18 4.25
CA ASN A 371 2.70 37.72 3.00
C ASN A 371 1.89 38.99 3.22
N CYS A 372 1.10 39.05 4.30
CA CYS A 372 0.36 40.28 4.67
C CYS A 372 1.29 41.43 5.03
N MET A 373 2.36 41.17 5.80
CA MET A 373 3.35 42.18 6.14
C MET A 373 4.10 42.70 4.92
N PHE A 374 4.44 41.79 3.99
CA PHE A 374 5.07 42.16 2.71
C PHE A 374 4.17 43.10 1.90
N MET A 375 2.88 42.80 1.79
CA MET A 375 1.92 43.66 1.09
C MET A 375 1.74 45.03 1.78
N ARG A 376 1.97 45.11 3.08
CA ARG A 376 2.00 46.37 3.84
C ARG A 376 3.34 47.09 3.75
N GLN A 377 4.29 46.57 3.00
CA GLN A 377 5.66 47.09 2.86
C GLN A 377 6.50 47.04 4.15
N ASP A 378 6.08 46.23 5.12
CA ASP A 378 6.88 45.94 6.32
C ASP A 378 7.76 44.71 6.06
N PHE A 379 8.81 44.94 5.28
CA PHE A 379 9.70 43.88 4.80
C PHE A 379 10.50 43.22 5.92
N GLU A 380 10.83 43.94 6.98
CA GLU A 380 11.55 43.38 8.12
C GLU A 380 10.69 42.38 8.90
N MET A 381 9.44 42.73 9.16
CA MET A 381 8.52 41.84 9.82
C MET A 381 8.16 40.65 8.92
N ALA A 382 7.97 40.83 7.60
CA ALA A 382 7.74 39.77 6.65
C ALA A 382 8.90 38.77 6.66
N ARG A 383 10.14 39.25 6.58
CA ARG A 383 11.34 38.41 6.63
C ARG A 383 11.41 37.58 7.90
N LYS A 384 11.13 38.20 9.05
CA LYS A 384 11.09 37.51 10.34
C LYS A 384 10.06 36.38 10.35
N MET A 385 8.85 36.64 9.85
CA MET A 385 7.77 35.61 9.80
C MET A 385 8.16 34.43 8.91
N TYR A 386 8.83 34.66 7.78
CA TYR A 386 9.31 33.57 6.92
C TYR A 386 10.44 32.77 7.58
N GLN A 387 11.36 33.45 8.29
CA GLN A 387 12.40 32.75 9.06
C GLN A 387 11.83 31.93 10.21
N ASP A 388 10.85 32.44 10.95
CA ASP A 388 10.14 31.73 12.01
C ASP A 388 9.39 30.51 11.43
N SER A 389 8.82 30.63 10.22
CA SER A 389 8.18 29.52 9.51
C SER A 389 9.18 28.40 9.16
N MET A 390 10.37 28.74 8.67
CA MET A 390 11.44 27.77 8.42
C MET A 390 11.98 27.14 9.72
N GLY A 391 11.93 27.88 10.83
CA GLY A 391 12.26 27.36 12.16
C GLY A 391 11.23 26.33 12.66
N ALA A 392 9.97 26.46 12.25
CA ALA A 392 8.91 25.51 12.58
C ALA A 392 8.91 24.30 11.63
N GLU A 393 9.15 24.51 10.34
CA GLU A 393 9.18 23.49 9.28
C GLU A 393 10.29 23.83 8.28
N ALA A 394 11.43 23.15 8.37
CA ALA A 394 12.65 23.47 7.63
C ALA A 394 12.50 23.34 6.09
N ASP A 395 11.55 22.55 5.62
CA ASP A 395 11.23 22.29 4.22
C ASP A 395 9.98 23.06 3.73
N CYS A 396 9.56 24.12 4.45
CA CYS A 396 8.47 24.99 4.02
C CYS A 396 8.87 25.76 2.75
N ILE A 397 8.47 25.21 1.59
CA ILE A 397 8.83 25.73 0.25
C ILE A 397 8.37 27.18 0.07
N GLU A 398 7.17 27.50 0.55
CA GLU A 398 6.59 28.84 0.43
C GLU A 398 7.42 29.89 1.19
N ALA A 399 7.93 29.56 2.38
CA ALA A 399 8.79 30.45 3.16
C ALA A 399 10.16 30.64 2.49
N ILE A 400 10.75 29.57 1.97
CA ILE A 400 12.03 29.59 1.26
C ILE A 400 11.92 30.46 0.00
N TYR A 401 10.85 30.28 -0.78
CA TYR A 401 10.61 31.04 -2.01
C TYR A 401 10.42 32.55 -1.72
N ASN A 402 9.69 32.88 -0.67
CA ASN A 402 9.39 34.29 -0.34
C ASN A 402 10.58 35.02 0.32
N LEU A 403 11.60 34.32 0.80
CA LEU A 403 12.84 34.90 1.35
C LEU A 403 13.87 35.19 0.27
N GLY A 404 13.87 34.47 -0.86
CA GLY A 404 14.79 34.63 -1.99
C GLY A 404 14.31 35.68 -2.98
#